data_137bd7de00ebfe28185adbcc4cbdb4cd
#
_entry.id   137bd7de00ebfe28185adbcc4cbdb4cd
#
_cell.length_a   1.000
_cell.length_b   1.000
_cell.length_c   1.000
_cell.angle_alpha   90.00
_cell.angle_beta   90.00
_cell.angle_gamma   90.00
#
_symmetry.space_group_name_H-M   'P 1'
#
loop_
_entity.id
_entity.type
_entity.pdbx_description
1 polymer ?
#
loop_
_entity_poly.entity_id
_entity_poly.type
_entity_poly.pdbx_seq_one_letter_code
_entity_poly.pdbx_strand_id
1 'polypeptide(L)'
;FTASVSYNSSDPQFAAIGKVWNAEEGSFNELYPGAIIPAMSGFAVEVLQETAAYHIPAVSLTHEAAFLPAAPEPSIALSVSESIQGTRQRAAINLNQAATEYFDVQLDAGFLPGFAPQFYSLSGGRKLSVNTLPSIATGAVIPLGFVKNEADSYVFEAQFDALYPDMVLYLNDLKTGELYSLNENPVVEFTAAA
;
A
#
# COMPACT_ATOMS: atom_id res chain seq x y z
N PHE A 1 -24.64 -5.03 2.87
CA PHE A 1 -25.57 -4.25 2.05
C PHE A 1 -25.86 -4.98 0.72
N THR A 2 -27.04 -4.76 0.14
CA THR A 2 -27.50 -5.49 -1.07
C THR A 2 -27.35 -4.68 -2.36
N ALA A 3 -26.83 -3.47 -2.28
CA ALA A 3 -26.47 -2.61 -3.41
C ALA A 3 -24.98 -2.27 -3.33
N SER A 4 -24.39 -1.90 -4.46
CA SER A 4 -23.05 -1.34 -4.48
C SER A 4 -23.01 0.00 -3.74
N VAL A 5 -21.85 0.37 -3.20
CA VAL A 5 -21.67 1.59 -2.41
C VAL A 5 -20.56 2.42 -3.02
N SER A 6 -20.84 3.70 -3.29
CA SER A 6 -19.80 4.67 -3.64
C SER A 6 -19.02 5.05 -2.37
N TYR A 7 -17.72 4.76 -2.38
CA TYR A 7 -16.83 5.09 -1.28
C TYR A 7 -16.50 6.59 -1.30
N ASN A 8 -16.75 7.24 -0.17
CA ASN A 8 -16.41 8.64 0.03
C ASN A 8 -15.79 8.80 1.43
N SER A 9 -14.61 9.37 1.49
CA SER A 9 -13.83 9.56 2.70
C SER A 9 -13.65 11.04 3.06
N SER A 10 -14.59 11.89 2.74
CA SER A 10 -14.52 13.33 3.10
C SER A 10 -14.67 13.61 4.60
N ASP A 11 -14.99 12.61 5.41
CA ASP A 11 -15.11 12.74 6.86
C ASP A 11 -13.71 12.74 7.51
N PRO A 12 -13.32 13.84 8.20
CA PRO A 12 -11.99 13.97 8.81
C PRO A 12 -11.74 13.01 9.98
N GLN A 13 -12.73 12.26 10.42
CA GLN A 13 -12.57 11.23 11.45
C GLN A 13 -11.94 9.94 10.93
N PHE A 14 -11.80 9.81 9.60
CA PHE A 14 -11.25 8.63 8.92
C PHE A 14 -10.12 9.01 7.98
N ALA A 15 -9.17 8.09 7.79
CA ALA A 15 -8.20 8.22 6.71
C ALA A 15 -8.90 8.15 5.35
N ALA A 16 -8.41 8.91 4.37
CA ALA A 16 -9.04 9.02 3.06
C ALA A 16 -9.00 7.71 2.28
N ILE A 17 -7.93 6.93 2.43
CA ILE A 17 -7.73 5.67 1.72
C ILE A 17 -8.14 4.52 2.64
N GLY A 18 -9.17 3.80 2.25
CA GLY A 18 -9.63 2.58 2.90
C GLY A 18 -8.94 1.33 2.36
N LYS A 19 -9.47 0.16 2.73
CA LYS A 19 -8.96 -1.15 2.33
C LYS A 19 -10.08 -2.06 1.87
N VAL A 20 -9.81 -2.86 0.86
CA VAL A 20 -10.69 -3.95 0.40
C VAL A 20 -9.88 -5.24 0.29
N TRP A 21 -10.48 -6.36 0.73
CA TRP A 21 -9.81 -7.64 0.71
C TRP A 21 -9.62 -8.16 -0.73
N ASN A 22 -8.41 -8.58 -1.04
CA ASN A 22 -8.05 -9.28 -2.27
C ASN A 22 -7.69 -10.75 -1.95
N ALA A 23 -8.61 -11.65 -2.28
CA ALA A 23 -8.43 -13.08 -1.98
C ALA A 23 -7.34 -13.75 -2.83
N GLU A 24 -7.05 -13.24 -4.02
CA GLU A 24 -6.04 -13.78 -4.93
C GLU A 24 -4.63 -13.48 -4.40
N GLU A 25 -4.42 -12.29 -3.88
CA GLU A 25 -3.12 -11.88 -3.33
C GLU A 25 -2.98 -12.21 -1.84
N GLY A 26 -4.05 -12.55 -1.14
CA GLY A 26 -4.03 -12.80 0.29
C GLY A 26 -3.70 -11.55 1.13
N SER A 27 -3.98 -10.38 0.58
CA SER A 27 -3.67 -9.07 1.15
C SER A 27 -4.82 -8.09 0.95
N PHE A 28 -4.65 -6.85 1.43
CA PHE A 28 -5.62 -5.79 1.23
C PHE A 28 -5.14 -4.81 0.16
N ASN A 29 -6.01 -4.52 -0.80
CA ASN A 29 -5.80 -3.43 -1.75
C ASN A 29 -6.32 -2.11 -1.19
N GLU A 30 -5.77 -1.02 -1.68
CA GLU A 30 -6.20 0.34 -1.36
C GLU A 30 -7.56 0.63 -1.99
N LEU A 31 -8.42 1.27 -1.19
CA LEU A 31 -9.74 1.74 -1.59
C LEU A 31 -9.72 3.26 -1.64
N TYR A 32 -9.54 3.81 -2.82
CA TYR A 32 -9.49 5.26 -3.04
C TYR A 32 -10.89 5.88 -3.08
N PRO A 33 -11.02 7.19 -2.74
CA PRO A 33 -12.27 7.90 -2.91
C PRO A 33 -12.80 7.83 -4.33
N GLY A 34 -14.11 7.63 -4.47
CA GLY A 34 -14.78 7.45 -5.77
C GLY A 34 -14.89 5.98 -6.21
N ALA A 35 -14.30 5.03 -5.49
CA ALA A 35 -14.50 3.62 -5.75
C ALA A 35 -15.96 3.20 -5.55
N ILE A 36 -16.42 2.23 -6.34
CA ILE A 36 -17.72 1.59 -6.17
C ILE A 36 -17.49 0.19 -5.62
N ILE A 37 -17.76 0.02 -4.33
CA ILE A 37 -17.62 -1.26 -3.63
C ILE A 37 -18.79 -2.17 -4.05
N PRO A 38 -18.54 -3.40 -4.50
CA PRO A 38 -19.58 -4.34 -4.88
C PRO A 38 -20.54 -4.63 -3.72
N ALA A 39 -21.78 -4.93 -4.03
CA ALA A 39 -22.71 -5.50 -3.06
C ALA A 39 -22.09 -6.74 -2.40
N MET A 40 -22.35 -6.92 -1.11
CA MET A 40 -21.85 -8.03 -0.29
C MET A 40 -20.33 -8.06 -0.04
N SER A 41 -19.57 -7.07 -0.51
CA SER A 41 -18.15 -6.95 -0.20
C SER A 41 -17.94 -6.24 1.14
N GLY A 42 -16.93 -6.68 1.87
CA GLY A 42 -16.42 -6.00 3.07
C GLY A 42 -15.31 -5.01 2.71
N PHE A 43 -15.23 -3.93 3.48
CA PHE A 43 -14.11 -2.98 3.41
C PHE A 43 -13.75 -2.51 4.82
N ALA A 44 -12.55 -1.98 4.97
CA ALA A 44 -12.06 -1.40 6.22
C ALA A 44 -11.67 0.07 6.00
N VAL A 45 -11.92 0.89 7.01
CA VAL A 45 -11.47 2.28 7.08
C VAL A 45 -10.67 2.47 8.35
N GLU A 46 -9.63 3.28 8.28
CA GLU A 46 -8.85 3.64 9.45
C GLU A 46 -9.52 4.75 10.22
N VAL A 47 -9.76 4.53 11.51
CA VAL A 47 -10.40 5.47 12.42
C VAL A 47 -9.33 6.35 13.07
N LEU A 48 -9.48 7.67 12.97
CA LEU A 48 -8.54 8.65 13.51
C LEU A 48 -8.99 9.20 14.89
N GLN A 49 -10.23 8.94 15.29
CA GLN A 49 -10.83 9.41 16.55
C GLN A 49 -11.59 8.28 17.24
N GLU A 50 -11.46 8.16 18.57
CA GLU A 50 -12.05 7.05 19.34
C GLU A 50 -13.57 6.92 19.25
N THR A 51 -14.28 8.00 19.01
CA THR A 51 -15.75 8.04 18.96
C THR A 51 -16.32 8.14 17.53
N ALA A 52 -15.50 7.88 16.52
CA ALA A 52 -15.95 7.98 15.14
C ALA A 52 -16.97 6.90 14.77
N ALA A 53 -17.97 7.27 13.99
CA ALA A 53 -18.93 6.36 13.39
C ALA A 53 -18.97 6.56 11.88
N TYR A 54 -18.65 5.52 11.11
CA TYR A 54 -18.71 5.58 9.65
C TYR A 54 -20.15 5.39 9.16
N HIS A 55 -20.70 6.42 8.56
CA HIS A 55 -22.05 6.41 8.01
C HIS A 55 -22.01 6.20 6.49
N ILE A 56 -22.76 5.22 6.01
CA ILE A 56 -23.01 5.02 4.58
C ILE A 56 -24.35 5.72 4.27
N PRO A 57 -24.35 6.92 3.68
CA PRO A 57 -25.61 7.61 3.36
C PRO A 57 -26.34 6.86 2.23
N ALA A 58 -27.66 6.89 2.26
CA ALA A 58 -28.49 6.22 1.24
C ALA A 58 -28.18 6.66 -0.20
N VAL A 59 -27.72 7.90 -0.38
CA VAL A 59 -27.32 8.45 -1.69
C VAL A 59 -26.04 7.81 -2.24
N SER A 60 -25.25 7.14 -1.40
CA SER A 60 -24.07 6.39 -1.82
C SER A 60 -24.41 5.01 -2.37
N LEU A 61 -25.64 4.53 -2.18
CA LEU A 61 -26.09 3.26 -2.74
C LEU A 61 -26.31 3.43 -4.25
N THR A 62 -25.73 2.55 -5.03
CA THR A 62 -25.81 2.59 -6.49
C THR A 62 -26.07 1.20 -7.06
N HIS A 63 -26.64 1.14 -8.25
CA HIS A 63 -26.76 -0.08 -9.05
C HIS A 63 -25.67 -0.17 -10.14
N GLU A 64 -24.74 0.76 -10.13
CA GLU A 64 -23.60 0.71 -11.04
C GLU A 64 -22.74 -0.52 -10.77
N ALA A 65 -22.07 -0.99 -11.82
CA ALA A 65 -21.11 -2.07 -11.70
C ALA A 65 -19.98 -1.69 -10.72
N ALA A 66 -19.45 -2.68 -10.03
CA ALA A 66 -18.28 -2.49 -9.20
C ALA A 66 -17.16 -1.81 -9.99
N PHE A 67 -16.65 -0.72 -9.46
CA PHE A 67 -15.56 0.03 -10.02
C PHE A 67 -14.57 0.37 -8.91
N LEU A 68 -13.41 -0.26 -8.97
CA LEU A 68 -12.25 0.18 -8.21
C LEU A 68 -11.43 1.03 -9.19
N PRO A 69 -11.38 2.36 -9.01
CA PRO A 69 -10.52 3.18 -9.85
C PRO A 69 -9.11 2.64 -9.77
N ALA A 70 -8.39 2.68 -10.87
CA ALA A 70 -6.98 2.38 -10.84
C ALA A 70 -6.33 3.24 -9.74
N ALA A 71 -5.55 2.61 -8.89
CA ALA A 71 -4.72 3.37 -7.95
C ALA A 71 -3.92 4.41 -8.75
N PRO A 72 -3.73 5.62 -8.22
CA PRO A 72 -2.77 6.53 -8.84
C PRO A 72 -1.46 5.78 -9.08
N GLU A 73 -0.89 5.95 -10.27
CA GLU A 73 0.40 5.34 -10.58
C GLU A 73 1.42 5.78 -9.51
N PRO A 74 1.96 4.86 -8.70
CA PRO A 74 2.91 5.23 -7.67
C PRO A 74 4.23 5.65 -8.32
N SER A 75 4.94 6.59 -7.70
CA SER A 75 6.28 6.97 -8.15
C SER A 75 7.25 5.79 -8.03
N ILE A 76 7.08 4.97 -6.99
CA ILE A 76 7.80 3.71 -6.80
C ILE A 76 6.80 2.69 -6.27
N ALA A 77 6.52 1.65 -7.05
CA ALA A 77 5.73 0.50 -6.64
C ALA A 77 6.67 -0.60 -6.15
N LEU A 78 6.43 -1.09 -4.96
CA LEU A 78 7.19 -2.16 -4.34
C LEU A 78 6.26 -3.33 -4.04
N SER A 79 6.74 -4.55 -4.19
CA SER A 79 5.98 -5.72 -3.75
C SER A 79 6.89 -6.82 -3.24
N VAL A 80 6.35 -7.64 -2.34
CA VAL A 80 6.93 -8.91 -1.95
C VAL A 80 5.89 -10.00 -2.14
N SER A 81 6.26 -11.06 -2.86
CA SER A 81 5.45 -12.25 -3.06
C SER A 81 6.17 -13.49 -2.57
N GLU A 82 5.41 -14.46 -2.09
CA GLU A 82 5.94 -15.79 -1.87
C GLU A 82 5.96 -16.61 -3.17
N SER A 83 6.97 -17.45 -3.34
CA SER A 83 7.12 -18.25 -4.55
C SER A 83 6.17 -19.44 -4.63
N ILE A 84 5.61 -19.90 -3.50
CA ILE A 84 4.86 -21.16 -3.43
C ILE A 84 3.35 -20.97 -3.65
N GLN A 85 2.74 -19.96 -3.02
CA GLN A 85 1.29 -19.76 -3.06
C GLN A 85 0.87 -18.53 -3.88
N GLY A 86 1.83 -17.73 -4.30
CA GLY A 86 1.60 -16.52 -5.09
C GLY A 86 0.96 -15.37 -4.30
N THR A 87 0.85 -15.48 -2.96
CA THR A 87 0.36 -14.38 -2.15
C THR A 87 1.34 -13.21 -2.21
N ARG A 88 0.81 -11.99 -2.28
CA ARG A 88 1.59 -10.78 -2.54
C ARG A 88 1.14 -9.64 -1.64
N GLN A 89 2.10 -8.91 -1.10
CA GLN A 89 1.87 -7.64 -0.44
C GLN A 89 2.55 -6.52 -1.21
N ARG A 90 1.82 -5.43 -1.40
CA ARG A 90 2.30 -4.23 -2.10
C ARG A 90 2.57 -3.10 -1.11
N ALA A 91 3.51 -2.24 -1.47
CA ALA A 91 3.73 -0.94 -0.85
C ALA A 91 4.01 0.10 -1.94
N ALA A 92 3.45 1.28 -1.80
CA ALA A 92 3.61 2.37 -2.75
C ALA A 92 4.33 3.55 -2.08
N ILE A 93 5.29 4.13 -2.79
CA ILE A 93 5.89 5.41 -2.44
C ILE A 93 5.45 6.42 -3.49
N ASN A 94 4.74 7.45 -3.06
CA ASN A 94 4.25 8.51 -3.92
C ASN A 94 5.04 9.80 -3.69
N LEU A 95 5.03 10.69 -4.69
CA LEU A 95 5.55 12.05 -4.55
C LEU A 95 4.43 13.06 -4.74
N ASN A 96 4.25 13.91 -3.74
CA ASN A 96 3.28 15.00 -3.79
C ASN A 96 3.79 16.17 -2.96
N GLN A 97 3.97 17.33 -3.59
CA GLN A 97 4.50 18.54 -2.92
C GLN A 97 3.63 19.02 -1.74
N ALA A 98 2.37 18.62 -1.67
CA ALA A 98 1.47 18.92 -0.55
C ALA A 98 1.62 17.93 0.63
N ALA A 99 2.38 16.84 0.45
CA ALA A 99 2.64 15.87 1.51
C ALA A 99 3.66 16.40 2.52
N THR A 100 3.73 15.71 3.67
CA THR A 100 4.73 15.93 4.70
C THR A 100 5.67 14.72 4.81
N GLU A 101 6.64 14.76 5.72
CA GLU A 101 7.47 13.59 6.06
C GLU A 101 6.79 12.67 7.09
N TYR A 102 5.60 13.02 7.53
CA TYR A 102 4.79 12.29 8.50
C TYR A 102 3.53 11.73 7.83
N PHE A 103 2.74 10.98 8.60
CA PHE A 103 1.48 10.44 8.11
C PHE A 103 0.48 11.53 7.72
N ASP A 104 0.13 11.57 6.45
CA ASP A 104 -0.86 12.46 5.87
C ASP A 104 -2.19 11.73 5.64
N VAL A 105 -3.18 12.03 6.44
CA VAL A 105 -4.49 11.34 6.45
C VAL A 105 -5.22 11.31 5.12
N GLN A 106 -4.89 12.23 4.21
CA GLN A 106 -5.50 12.34 2.87
C GLN A 106 -4.69 11.66 1.77
N LEU A 107 -3.41 11.35 2.03
CA LEU A 107 -2.46 10.91 1.01
C LEU A 107 -1.88 9.53 1.31
N ASP A 108 -1.83 9.15 2.58
CA ASP A 108 -1.23 7.90 3.03
C ASP A 108 -2.28 6.84 3.39
N ALA A 109 -1.84 5.58 3.37
CA ALA A 109 -2.65 4.47 3.83
C ALA A 109 -1.88 3.63 4.86
N GLY A 110 -2.50 3.39 6.01
CA GLY A 110 -2.00 2.46 7.02
C GLY A 110 -1.91 1.04 6.47
N PHE A 111 -0.87 0.31 6.85
CA PHE A 111 -0.75 -1.11 6.51
C PHE A 111 -1.74 -1.95 7.31
N LEU A 112 -2.43 -2.86 6.62
CA LEU A 112 -3.31 -3.84 7.24
C LEU A 112 -2.85 -5.26 6.85
N PRO A 113 -2.48 -6.13 7.81
CA PRO A 113 -1.97 -7.46 7.50
C PRO A 113 -3.06 -8.39 6.97
N GLY A 114 -2.72 -9.21 5.97
CA GLY A 114 -3.49 -10.34 5.48
C GLY A 114 -2.77 -11.66 5.73
N PHE A 115 -2.89 -12.61 4.80
CA PHE A 115 -2.16 -13.89 4.80
C PHE A 115 -0.84 -13.83 4.03
N ALA A 116 -0.69 -12.84 3.15
CA ALA A 116 0.56 -12.57 2.46
C ALA A 116 1.69 -12.21 3.46
N PRO A 117 2.97 -12.33 3.07
CA PRO A 117 4.06 -11.83 3.89
C PRO A 117 3.84 -10.33 4.16
N GLN A 118 4.11 -9.88 5.39
CA GLN A 118 3.94 -8.46 5.69
C GLN A 118 5.08 -7.68 5.02
N PHE A 119 4.70 -6.67 4.25
CA PHE A 119 5.64 -5.76 3.62
C PHE A 119 5.06 -4.34 3.63
N TYR A 120 5.81 -3.38 4.11
CA TYR A 120 5.34 -2.01 4.33
C TYR A 120 6.51 -1.03 4.38
N SER A 121 6.24 0.25 4.15
CA SER A 121 7.16 1.34 4.50
C SER A 121 6.90 1.84 5.92
N LEU A 122 7.88 2.50 6.50
CA LEU A 122 7.79 3.10 7.84
C LEU A 122 7.93 4.62 7.75
N SER A 123 7.00 5.34 8.39
CA SER A 123 7.08 6.78 8.60
C SER A 123 6.69 7.10 10.03
N GLY A 124 7.58 7.76 10.78
CA GLY A 124 7.34 8.09 12.19
C GLY A 124 7.01 6.89 13.09
N GLY A 125 7.49 5.70 12.77
CA GLY A 125 7.17 4.45 13.47
C GLY A 125 5.85 3.80 13.06
N ARG A 126 5.10 4.40 12.14
CA ARG A 126 3.85 3.88 11.59
C ARG A 126 4.12 3.02 10.35
N LYS A 127 3.44 1.88 10.25
CA LYS A 127 3.48 0.99 9.08
C LYS A 127 2.51 1.49 8.02
N LEU A 128 2.99 1.71 6.79
CA LEU A 128 2.21 2.25 5.68
C LEU A 128 2.27 1.32 4.46
N SER A 129 1.16 1.13 3.80
CA SER A 129 1.10 0.51 2.46
C SER A 129 1.14 1.56 1.35
N VAL A 130 0.74 2.80 1.64
CA VAL A 130 0.97 3.97 0.79
C VAL A 130 1.65 5.02 1.64
N ASN A 131 2.83 5.47 1.22
CA ASN A 131 3.63 6.50 1.88
C ASN A 131 3.90 7.61 0.86
N THR A 132 3.35 8.77 1.09
CA THR A 132 3.46 9.92 0.19
C THR A 132 4.42 10.93 0.79
N LEU A 133 5.47 11.25 0.05
CA LEU A 133 6.54 12.15 0.47
C LEU A 133 6.51 13.45 -0.35
N PRO A 134 6.93 14.58 0.21
CA PRO A 134 7.00 15.85 -0.54
C PRO A 134 8.05 15.80 -1.67
N SER A 135 9.14 15.08 -1.44
CA SER A 135 10.23 14.86 -2.39
C SER A 135 11.13 13.73 -1.89
N ILE A 136 11.98 13.21 -2.76
CA ILE A 136 13.07 12.29 -2.39
C ILE A 136 14.39 12.99 -2.68
N ALA A 137 15.14 13.35 -1.64
CA ALA A 137 16.46 13.94 -1.78
C ALA A 137 17.50 12.86 -2.13
N THR A 138 18.61 13.27 -2.74
CA THR A 138 19.75 12.38 -2.96
C THR A 138 20.26 11.82 -1.63
N GLY A 139 20.38 10.51 -1.53
CA GLY A 139 20.81 9.82 -0.31
C GLY A 139 19.69 9.65 0.74
N ALA A 140 18.44 9.97 0.39
CA ALA A 140 17.30 9.68 1.28
C ALA A 140 17.17 8.18 1.51
N VAL A 141 16.76 7.80 2.72
CA VAL A 141 16.50 6.42 3.11
C VAL A 141 15.04 6.30 3.49
N ILE A 142 14.32 5.41 2.80
CA ILE A 142 12.93 5.07 3.13
C ILE A 142 12.97 3.70 3.83
N PRO A 143 12.72 3.65 5.15
CA PRO A 143 12.73 2.38 5.86
C PRO A 143 11.58 1.48 5.41
N LEU A 144 11.91 0.22 5.14
CA LEU A 144 10.96 -0.83 4.81
C LEU A 144 10.94 -1.88 5.91
N GLY A 145 9.78 -2.49 6.13
CA GLY A 145 9.62 -3.60 7.05
C GLY A 145 9.12 -4.85 6.32
N PHE A 146 9.72 -5.97 6.66
CA PHE A 146 9.33 -7.30 6.18
C PHE A 146 9.12 -8.25 7.35
N VAL A 147 8.01 -9.02 7.32
CA VAL A 147 7.77 -10.14 8.22
C VAL A 147 7.33 -11.33 7.39
N LYS A 148 8.10 -12.41 7.44
CA LYS A 148 7.75 -13.65 6.73
C LYS A 148 6.42 -14.23 7.21
N ASN A 149 5.71 -14.91 6.33
CA ASN A 149 4.65 -15.84 6.68
C ASN A 149 5.23 -17.28 6.81
N GLU A 150 4.50 -18.30 6.43
CA GLU A 150 4.96 -19.69 6.51
C GLU A 150 5.94 -20.10 5.40
N ALA A 151 6.07 -19.30 4.33
CA ALA A 151 7.01 -19.57 3.26
C ALA A 151 8.46 -19.27 3.68
N ASP A 152 9.41 -19.83 2.95
CA ASP A 152 10.85 -19.63 3.16
C ASP A 152 11.52 -18.83 2.04
N SER A 153 10.88 -18.76 0.87
CA SER A 153 11.41 -18.09 -0.32
C SER A 153 10.48 -17.01 -0.80
N TYR A 154 11.03 -15.86 -1.12
CA TYR A 154 10.31 -14.64 -1.49
C TYR A 154 10.94 -13.96 -2.69
N VAL A 155 10.12 -13.20 -3.40
CA VAL A 155 10.53 -12.33 -4.49
C VAL A 155 10.16 -10.90 -4.13
N PHE A 156 11.13 -10.04 -4.02
CA PHE A 156 10.95 -8.59 -3.97
C PHE A 156 10.97 -8.04 -5.40
N GLU A 157 10.05 -7.16 -5.73
CA GLU A 157 9.96 -6.50 -7.03
C GLU A 157 9.75 -5.00 -6.82
N ALA A 158 10.54 -4.20 -7.56
CA ALA A 158 10.39 -2.75 -7.62
C ALA A 158 10.01 -2.32 -9.04
N GLN A 159 9.02 -1.44 -9.16
CA GLN A 159 8.65 -0.78 -10.41
C GLN A 159 8.65 0.72 -10.14
N PHE A 160 9.33 1.48 -10.96
CA PHE A 160 9.39 2.94 -10.85
C PHE A 160 9.43 3.56 -12.23
N ASP A 161 8.81 4.73 -12.35
CA ASP A 161 8.67 5.39 -13.64
C ASP A 161 10.00 5.99 -14.12
N ALA A 162 10.18 5.96 -15.43
CA ALA A 162 11.27 6.66 -16.13
C ALA A 162 11.21 8.21 -16.02
N LEU A 163 10.20 8.74 -15.32
CA LEU A 163 10.09 10.19 -15.02
C LEU A 163 11.26 10.74 -14.20
N TYR A 164 12.03 9.86 -13.55
CA TYR A 164 13.22 10.24 -12.78
C TYR A 164 14.46 9.54 -13.34
N PRO A 165 14.91 9.86 -14.57
CA PRO A 165 16.00 9.15 -15.24
C PRO A 165 17.34 9.22 -14.51
N ASP A 166 17.51 10.20 -13.63
CA ASP A 166 18.72 10.38 -12.82
C ASP A 166 18.61 9.77 -11.40
N MET A 167 17.46 9.17 -11.06
CA MET A 167 17.27 8.54 -9.77
C MET A 167 17.88 7.13 -9.77
N VAL A 168 18.84 6.91 -8.89
CA VAL A 168 19.43 5.60 -8.65
C VAL A 168 18.87 5.07 -7.33
N LEU A 169 18.17 3.92 -7.41
CA LEU A 169 17.54 3.27 -6.28
C LEU A 169 18.32 2.02 -5.88
N TYR A 170 18.52 1.87 -4.59
CA TYR A 170 19.12 0.68 -3.99
C TYR A 170 18.20 0.08 -2.95
N LEU A 171 18.10 -1.24 -2.93
CA LEU A 171 17.58 -1.99 -1.79
C LEU A 171 18.77 -2.39 -0.90
N ASN A 172 18.74 -1.96 0.35
CA ASN A 172 19.73 -2.37 1.35
C ASN A 172 19.10 -3.40 2.29
N ASP A 173 19.55 -4.65 2.22
CA ASP A 173 19.18 -5.69 3.16
C ASP A 173 20.03 -5.53 4.44
N LEU A 174 19.40 -5.01 5.48
CA LEU A 174 20.06 -4.79 6.76
C LEU A 174 20.42 -6.08 7.51
N LYS A 175 19.84 -7.22 7.13
CA LYS A 175 20.12 -8.53 7.76
C LYS A 175 21.40 -9.14 7.19
N THR A 176 21.58 -9.08 5.87
CA THR A 176 22.75 -9.64 5.16
C THR A 176 23.85 -8.60 4.94
N GLY A 177 23.49 -7.31 4.93
CA GLY A 177 24.38 -6.21 4.55
C GLY A 177 24.55 -6.06 3.04
N GLU A 178 23.77 -6.79 2.25
CA GLU A 178 23.82 -6.71 0.79
C GLU A 178 23.10 -5.48 0.26
N LEU A 179 23.64 -4.91 -0.81
CA LEU A 179 23.10 -3.74 -1.49
C LEU A 179 22.79 -4.12 -2.94
N TYR A 180 21.51 -4.05 -3.31
CA TYR A 180 21.02 -4.36 -4.65
C TYR A 180 20.68 -3.09 -5.43
N SER A 181 21.25 -2.95 -6.64
CA SER A 181 20.88 -1.87 -7.58
C SER A 181 19.55 -2.19 -8.24
N LEU A 182 18.48 -1.47 -7.90
CA LEU A 182 17.15 -1.71 -8.46
C LEU A 182 17.01 -1.20 -9.90
N ASN A 183 17.87 -0.28 -10.33
CA ASN A 183 17.91 0.16 -11.72
C ASN A 183 18.49 -0.91 -12.66
N GLU A 184 19.40 -1.76 -12.16
CA GLU A 184 20.01 -2.85 -12.94
C GLU A 184 19.20 -4.15 -12.80
N ASN A 185 18.71 -4.43 -11.58
CA ASN A 185 17.93 -5.60 -11.28
C ASN A 185 16.76 -5.25 -10.34
N PRO A 186 15.58 -4.96 -10.87
CA PRO A 186 14.42 -4.59 -10.06
C PRO A 186 13.78 -5.78 -9.32
N VAL A 187 14.24 -7.00 -9.57
CA VAL A 187 13.73 -8.23 -8.98
C VAL A 187 14.82 -8.89 -8.13
N VAL A 188 14.55 -9.11 -6.85
CA VAL A 188 15.48 -9.73 -5.91
C VAL A 188 14.81 -10.94 -5.27
N GLU A 189 15.38 -12.14 -5.48
CA GLU A 189 14.97 -13.36 -4.79
C GLU A 189 15.74 -13.48 -3.49
N PHE A 190 15.05 -13.83 -2.41
CA PHE A 190 15.67 -14.02 -1.10
C PHE A 190 14.98 -15.09 -0.29
N THR A 191 15.70 -15.61 0.71
CA THR A 191 15.18 -16.57 1.68
C THR A 191 15.14 -15.96 3.07
N ALA A 192 14.09 -16.27 3.82
CA ALA A 192 13.94 -15.83 5.20
C ALA A 192 13.85 -17.06 6.11
N ALA A 193 14.97 -17.44 6.70
CA ALA A 193 15.01 -18.49 7.72
C ALA A 193 14.23 -18.05 8.99
N ALA A 194 13.75 -19.03 9.75
CA ALA A 194 13.03 -18.84 11.01
C ALA A 194 13.93 -18.17 12.07
#